data_1ee11ec616870eaccd90c169b7746796
#
_entry.id   1ee11ec616870eaccd90c169b7746796
#
_cell.length_a   1.000
_cell.length_b   1.000
_cell.length_c   1.000
_cell.angle_alpha   90.00
_cell.angle_beta   90.00
_cell.angle_gamma   90.00
#
_symmetry.space_group_name_H-M   'P 1'
#
loop_
_entity.id
_entity.type
_entity.pdbx_description
1 polymer ?
#
loop_
_entity_poly.entity_id
_entity_poly.type
_entity_poly.pdbx_seq_one_letter_code
_entity_poly.pdbx_strand_id
1 'polypeptide(L)'
;MRNKAITIIMALLLTLGLAAGSSFAAEKTSYFIDDASIVSSETQKEIDSRLADISKAQKSGVYLMTTDDFQGMTPQEFADFVYEENGMGYGSSHDGIILVLNYDSGDWAISTTGSGISTYTDAGQEYLMENVTKDLREDPPAAFSVYADLCEDFLIQAAKGKPYDVGNMTKDFNLLIDIAIGIVIGLLIAYAIVKRQKDALKSVRRRVAAKEYMRPGSLKLTAQNEQFLYNTVDRIEKETSSGGGSSSGGSTTHTSSSGTTHGGSSGKF
;
A
#
# COMPACT_ATOMS: atom_id res chain seq x y z
N MET A 1 6.92 -67.81 39.39
CA MET A 1 8.03 -67.08 38.73
C MET A 1 7.57 -66.48 37.35
N ARG A 2 6.72 -67.18 36.59
CA ARG A 2 6.25 -66.77 35.27
C ARG A 2 5.48 -65.45 35.22
N ASN A 3 4.67 -65.16 36.26
CA ASN A 3 3.89 -63.90 36.32
C ASN A 3 4.72 -62.66 36.64
N LYS A 4 5.83 -62.80 37.39
CA LYS A 4 6.73 -61.68 37.69
C LYS A 4 7.54 -61.25 36.48
N ALA A 5 7.91 -62.21 35.62
CA ALA A 5 8.64 -61.92 34.37
C ALA A 5 7.73 -61.16 33.35
N ILE A 6 6.43 -61.52 33.26
CA ILE A 6 5.49 -60.84 32.37
C ILE A 6 5.23 -59.41 32.87
N THR A 7 5.16 -59.18 34.19
CA THR A 7 4.96 -57.82 34.74
C THR A 7 6.16 -56.92 34.53
N ILE A 8 7.38 -57.46 34.58
CA ILE A 8 8.61 -56.71 34.31
C ILE A 8 8.73 -56.39 32.82
N ILE A 9 8.39 -57.31 31.93
CA ILE A 9 8.40 -57.08 30.47
C ILE A 9 7.36 -56.05 30.09
N MET A 10 6.16 -56.08 30.69
CA MET A 10 5.11 -55.06 30.44
C MET A 10 5.48 -53.69 30.98
N ALA A 11 6.17 -53.60 32.16
CA ALA A 11 6.68 -52.38 32.68
C ALA A 11 7.84 -51.80 31.83
N LEU A 12 8.73 -52.68 31.30
CA LEU A 12 9.79 -52.27 30.40
C LEU A 12 9.29 -51.78 29.04
N LEU A 13 8.23 -52.40 28.51
CA LEU A 13 7.55 -51.90 27.28
C LEU A 13 6.82 -50.58 27.49
N LEU A 14 6.25 -50.38 28.68
CA LEU A 14 5.59 -49.12 29.02
C LEU A 14 6.57 -47.95 29.19
N THR A 15 7.78 -48.21 29.72
CA THR A 15 8.83 -47.21 29.84
C THR A 15 9.53 -46.90 28.54
N LEU A 16 9.62 -47.88 27.62
CA LEU A 16 10.15 -47.64 26.27
C LEU A 16 9.18 -46.90 25.36
N GLY A 17 7.87 -46.99 25.59
CA GLY A 17 6.84 -46.25 24.88
C GLY A 17 6.75 -44.77 25.27
N LEU A 18 7.25 -44.39 26.49
CA LEU A 18 7.30 -43.01 26.94
C LEU A 18 8.56 -42.23 26.52
N ALA A 19 9.58 -42.92 26.02
CA ALA A 19 10.82 -42.30 25.55
C ALA A 19 10.79 -41.96 24.02
N ALA A 20 9.74 -42.37 23.30
CA ALA A 20 9.45 -41.92 21.96
C ALA A 20 8.51 -40.68 22.00
N GLY A 21 8.83 -39.75 22.86
CA GLY A 21 8.45 -38.36 22.66
C GLY A 21 9.18 -37.92 21.40
N SER A 22 8.52 -38.11 20.25
CA SER A 22 8.90 -37.41 19.03
C SER A 22 8.98 -35.94 19.42
N SER A 23 10.20 -35.42 19.61
CA SER A 23 10.42 -34.03 19.32
C SER A 23 10.01 -33.89 17.85
N PHE A 24 8.75 -33.58 17.62
CA PHE A 24 8.41 -32.75 16.51
C PHE A 24 9.21 -31.48 16.77
N ALA A 25 10.46 -31.43 16.28
CA ALA A 25 11.06 -30.17 15.95
C ALA A 25 10.03 -29.52 15.06
N ALA A 26 9.31 -28.53 15.59
CA ALA A 26 8.51 -27.64 14.76
C ALA A 26 9.48 -27.23 13.64
N GLU A 27 9.15 -27.61 12.44
CA GLU A 27 9.95 -27.26 11.27
C GLU A 27 10.07 -25.76 11.33
N LYS A 28 11.30 -25.26 11.52
CA LYS A 28 11.53 -23.86 11.79
C LYS A 28 11.13 -23.12 10.53
N THR A 29 9.93 -22.59 10.49
CA THR A 29 9.45 -21.78 9.37
C THR A 29 10.50 -20.70 9.14
N SER A 30 11.11 -20.68 7.95
CA SER A 30 12.04 -19.63 7.56
C SER A 30 11.27 -18.33 7.43
N TYR A 31 11.84 -17.25 7.94
CA TYR A 31 11.26 -15.92 7.82
C TYR A 31 11.65 -15.24 6.51
N PHE A 32 12.72 -15.72 5.86
CA PHE A 32 13.10 -15.32 4.52
C PHE A 32 13.28 -16.54 3.61
N ILE A 33 12.46 -16.63 2.57
CA ILE A 33 12.47 -17.67 1.54
C ILE A 33 13.00 -17.03 0.26
N ASP A 34 14.18 -17.44 -0.21
CA ASP A 34 14.82 -16.89 -1.41
C ASP A 34 14.83 -17.94 -2.54
N ASP A 35 13.66 -18.22 -3.11
CA ASP A 35 13.52 -19.19 -4.21
C ASP A 35 14.12 -18.67 -5.52
N ALA A 36 14.10 -17.35 -5.73
CA ALA A 36 14.70 -16.71 -6.90
C ALA A 36 16.25 -16.60 -6.81
N SER A 37 16.82 -16.99 -5.66
CA SER A 37 18.28 -16.95 -5.44
C SER A 37 18.90 -15.56 -5.66
N ILE A 38 18.23 -14.52 -5.16
CA ILE A 38 18.61 -13.11 -5.37
C ILE A 38 19.81 -12.71 -4.51
N VAL A 39 19.95 -13.33 -3.33
CA VAL A 39 21.01 -13.00 -2.39
C VAL A 39 21.92 -14.20 -2.10
N SER A 40 23.09 -13.93 -1.51
CA SER A 40 23.96 -14.99 -1.02
C SER A 40 23.32 -15.74 0.14
N SER A 41 23.67 -17.01 0.33
CA SER A 41 23.21 -17.82 1.48
C SER A 41 23.59 -17.21 2.85
N GLU A 42 24.63 -16.40 2.90
CA GLU A 42 25.05 -15.69 4.10
C GLU A 42 24.12 -14.52 4.40
N THR A 43 23.84 -13.69 3.39
CA THR A 43 22.89 -12.59 3.46
C THR A 43 21.48 -13.09 3.76
N GLN A 44 21.07 -14.22 3.16
CA GLN A 44 19.78 -14.83 3.44
C GLN A 44 19.63 -15.18 4.92
N LYS A 45 20.65 -15.81 5.52
CA LYS A 45 20.63 -16.15 6.95
C LYS A 45 20.59 -14.93 7.85
N GLU A 46 21.31 -13.87 7.48
CA GLU A 46 21.31 -12.61 8.23
C GLU A 46 19.91 -11.98 8.25
N ILE A 47 19.29 -11.86 7.08
CA ILE A 47 17.94 -11.30 6.95
C ILE A 47 16.91 -12.19 7.65
N ASP A 48 16.98 -13.53 7.45
CA ASP A 48 16.10 -14.49 8.14
C ASP A 48 16.17 -14.35 9.66
N SER A 49 17.38 -14.24 10.20
CA SER A 49 17.60 -14.04 11.64
C SER A 49 16.99 -12.72 12.12
N ARG A 50 17.17 -11.64 11.37
CA ARG A 50 16.63 -10.33 11.72
C ARG A 50 15.10 -10.33 11.73
N LEU A 51 14.47 -10.87 10.69
CA LEU A 51 13.01 -11.01 10.61
C LEU A 51 12.47 -11.91 11.73
N ALA A 52 13.20 -12.99 12.07
CA ALA A 52 12.87 -13.86 13.20
C ALA A 52 12.89 -13.12 14.54
N ASP A 53 13.91 -12.28 14.75
CA ASP A 53 14.07 -11.53 16.00
C ASP A 53 12.98 -10.46 16.15
N ILE A 54 12.66 -9.72 15.08
CA ILE A 54 11.54 -8.78 15.02
C ILE A 54 10.22 -9.51 15.35
N SER A 55 9.98 -10.64 14.67
CA SER A 55 8.73 -11.41 14.83
C SER A 55 8.55 -11.89 16.27
N LYS A 56 9.62 -12.35 16.92
CA LYS A 56 9.59 -12.79 18.32
C LYS A 56 9.38 -11.62 19.28
N ALA A 57 10.10 -10.51 19.06
CA ALA A 57 10.04 -9.34 19.93
C ALA A 57 8.64 -8.69 19.91
N GLN A 58 8.04 -8.59 18.70
CA GLN A 58 6.78 -7.92 18.50
C GLN A 58 5.55 -8.86 18.54
N LYS A 59 5.77 -10.18 18.63
CA LYS A 59 4.71 -11.21 18.60
C LYS A 59 3.80 -11.09 17.36
N SER A 60 4.40 -10.81 16.23
CA SER A 60 3.76 -10.71 14.92
C SER A 60 4.74 -11.23 13.87
N GLY A 61 4.31 -12.13 13.00
CA GLY A 61 5.17 -12.71 11.98
C GLY A 61 5.54 -11.70 10.90
N VAL A 62 6.82 -11.57 10.59
CA VAL A 62 7.31 -10.72 9.49
C VAL A 62 8.10 -11.61 8.54
N TYR A 63 7.56 -11.80 7.33
CA TYR A 63 8.11 -12.73 6.35
C TYR A 63 8.43 -12.03 5.05
N LEU A 64 9.44 -12.55 4.35
CA LEU A 64 9.85 -12.11 3.02
C LEU A 64 10.04 -13.34 2.14
N MET A 65 9.57 -13.26 0.90
CA MET A 65 9.81 -14.28 -0.10
C MET A 65 10.20 -13.66 -1.44
N THR A 66 11.21 -14.21 -2.09
CA THR A 66 11.50 -13.96 -3.50
C THR A 66 11.17 -15.20 -4.32
N THR A 67 10.63 -15.04 -5.50
CA THR A 67 10.29 -16.13 -6.43
C THR A 67 10.38 -15.64 -7.88
N ASP A 68 10.42 -16.56 -8.82
CA ASP A 68 10.34 -16.27 -10.26
C ASP A 68 8.98 -16.68 -10.86
N ASP A 69 8.13 -17.39 -10.10
CA ASP A 69 6.86 -17.91 -10.61
C ASP A 69 5.76 -17.86 -9.55
N PHE A 70 4.62 -17.28 -9.88
CA PHE A 70 3.40 -17.31 -9.08
C PHE A 70 2.51 -18.53 -9.35
N GLN A 71 3.01 -19.54 -10.04
CA GLN A 71 2.31 -20.81 -10.31
C GLN A 71 0.93 -20.63 -10.97
N GLY A 72 0.80 -19.59 -11.80
CA GLY A 72 -0.45 -19.27 -12.50
C GLY A 72 -1.50 -18.56 -11.64
N MET A 73 -1.18 -18.21 -10.41
CA MET A 73 -2.03 -17.39 -9.52
C MET A 73 -1.78 -15.90 -9.77
N THR A 74 -2.71 -15.06 -9.35
CA THR A 74 -2.44 -13.63 -9.22
C THR A 74 -1.43 -13.38 -8.08
N PRO A 75 -0.68 -12.27 -8.10
CA PRO A 75 0.28 -11.97 -7.04
C PRO A 75 -0.35 -12.06 -5.63
N GLN A 76 -1.56 -11.53 -5.46
CA GLN A 76 -2.25 -11.54 -4.18
C GLN A 76 -2.65 -12.95 -3.74
N GLU A 77 -3.25 -13.74 -4.64
CA GLU A 77 -3.62 -15.13 -4.34
C GLU A 77 -2.40 -15.96 -3.97
N PHE A 78 -1.25 -15.75 -4.62
CA PHE A 78 -0.02 -16.45 -4.30
C PHE A 78 0.53 -16.07 -2.92
N ALA A 79 0.50 -14.78 -2.57
CA ALA A 79 0.95 -14.34 -1.24
C ALA A 79 0.07 -14.91 -0.12
N ASP A 80 -1.25 -14.93 -0.29
CA ASP A 80 -2.18 -15.54 0.64
C ASP A 80 -1.94 -17.06 0.75
N PHE A 81 -1.80 -17.74 -0.38
CA PHE A 81 -1.53 -19.18 -0.43
C PHE A 81 -0.24 -19.53 0.30
N VAL A 82 0.86 -18.82 0.03
CA VAL A 82 2.14 -19.07 0.71
C VAL A 82 2.02 -18.84 2.22
N TYR A 83 1.30 -17.81 2.63
CA TYR A 83 1.09 -17.51 4.05
C TYR A 83 0.36 -18.65 4.78
N GLU A 84 -0.70 -19.16 4.18
CA GLU A 84 -1.55 -20.20 4.75
C GLU A 84 -0.88 -21.59 4.73
N GLU A 85 -0.35 -21.99 3.58
CA GLU A 85 0.27 -23.32 3.42
C GLU A 85 1.48 -23.53 4.36
N ASN A 86 2.23 -22.47 4.62
CA ASN A 86 3.37 -22.54 5.55
C ASN A 86 2.97 -22.27 7.00
N GLY A 87 1.68 -22.10 7.31
CA GLY A 87 1.19 -21.82 8.67
C GLY A 87 1.86 -20.58 9.27
N MET A 88 2.12 -19.56 8.45
CA MET A 88 2.80 -18.35 8.86
C MET A 88 1.99 -17.55 9.87
N GLY A 89 2.64 -16.61 10.54
CA GLY A 89 2.03 -15.73 11.54
C GLY A 89 2.31 -16.15 12.97
N TYR A 90 2.01 -15.27 13.90
CA TYR A 90 2.24 -15.46 15.32
C TYR A 90 0.96 -15.80 16.06
N GLY A 91 1.02 -16.82 16.92
CA GLY A 91 -0.10 -17.22 17.74
C GLY A 91 -1.26 -17.86 16.96
N SER A 92 -2.42 -18.01 17.62
CA SER A 92 -3.60 -18.67 17.05
C SER A 92 -4.35 -17.81 16.01
N SER A 93 -4.09 -16.52 16.00
CA SER A 93 -4.67 -15.57 15.02
C SER A 93 -3.82 -15.44 13.76
N HIS A 94 -2.67 -16.13 13.73
CA HIS A 94 -1.69 -16.02 12.63
C HIS A 94 -1.31 -14.57 12.33
N ASP A 95 -1.09 -13.76 13.38
CA ASP A 95 -0.79 -12.33 13.26
C ASP A 95 0.49 -12.08 12.46
N GLY A 96 0.42 -11.27 11.42
CA GLY A 96 1.66 -10.94 10.68
C GLY A 96 1.47 -10.40 9.28
N ILE A 97 2.60 -10.37 8.55
CA ILE A 97 2.75 -9.88 7.19
C ILE A 97 3.72 -10.76 6.41
N ILE A 98 3.47 -10.98 5.14
CA ILE A 98 4.43 -11.44 4.14
C ILE A 98 4.53 -10.45 3.00
N LEU A 99 5.75 -10.18 2.53
CA LEU A 99 6.03 -9.55 1.25
C LEU A 99 6.56 -10.63 0.30
N VAL A 100 5.91 -10.79 -0.84
CA VAL A 100 6.35 -11.67 -1.92
C VAL A 100 6.76 -10.84 -3.12
N LEU A 101 7.94 -11.13 -3.66
CA LEU A 101 8.56 -10.43 -4.79
C LEU A 101 8.83 -11.42 -5.92
N ASN A 102 8.24 -11.18 -7.09
CA ASN A 102 8.57 -11.95 -8.29
C ASN A 102 9.58 -11.17 -9.14
N TYR A 103 10.80 -11.70 -9.22
CA TYR A 103 11.90 -11.03 -9.92
C TYR A 103 11.85 -11.18 -11.44
N ASP A 104 11.14 -12.17 -11.97
CA ASP A 104 10.96 -12.36 -13.42
C ASP A 104 9.93 -11.35 -13.98
N SER A 105 8.77 -11.27 -13.36
CA SER A 105 7.68 -10.38 -13.80
C SER A 105 7.78 -8.95 -13.28
N GLY A 106 8.54 -8.72 -12.21
CA GLY A 106 8.60 -7.45 -11.48
C GLY A 106 7.33 -7.16 -10.66
N ASP A 107 6.53 -8.17 -10.37
CA ASP A 107 5.34 -8.01 -9.55
C ASP A 107 5.64 -8.29 -8.08
N TRP A 108 4.89 -7.62 -7.20
CA TRP A 108 4.94 -7.86 -5.77
C TRP A 108 3.54 -7.98 -5.18
N ALA A 109 3.45 -8.66 -4.05
CA ALA A 109 2.23 -8.70 -3.23
C ALA A 109 2.55 -8.73 -1.74
N ILE A 110 1.71 -8.10 -0.97
CA ILE A 110 1.69 -8.16 0.49
C ILE A 110 0.42 -8.89 0.91
N SER A 111 0.55 -9.84 1.84
CA SER A 111 -0.57 -10.43 2.56
C SER A 111 -0.41 -10.22 4.05
N THR A 112 -1.49 -9.85 4.74
CA THR A 112 -1.53 -9.62 6.19
C THR A 112 -2.68 -10.37 6.83
N THR A 113 -2.47 -10.87 8.04
CA THR A 113 -3.51 -11.59 8.80
C THR A 113 -3.56 -11.13 10.26
N GLY A 114 -4.68 -11.39 10.91
CA GLY A 114 -4.90 -11.08 12.32
C GLY A 114 -4.69 -9.59 12.62
N SER A 115 -3.91 -9.29 13.65
CA SER A 115 -3.55 -7.91 14.00
C SER A 115 -2.68 -7.21 12.95
N GLY A 116 -2.02 -7.96 12.07
CA GLY A 116 -1.28 -7.43 10.93
C GLY A 116 -2.15 -6.56 10.02
N ILE A 117 -3.42 -6.93 9.80
CA ILE A 117 -4.36 -6.15 8.98
C ILE A 117 -4.49 -4.71 9.47
N SER A 118 -4.61 -4.50 10.77
CA SER A 118 -4.74 -3.17 11.35
C SER A 118 -3.39 -2.46 11.56
N THR A 119 -2.30 -3.22 11.65
CA THR A 119 -0.94 -2.68 11.81
C THR A 119 -0.42 -2.12 10.49
N TYR A 120 -0.61 -2.87 9.41
CA TYR A 120 -0.15 -2.54 8.06
C TYR A 120 -1.36 -2.09 7.23
N THR A 121 -1.84 -0.87 7.49
CA THR A 121 -2.94 -0.26 6.74
C THR A 121 -2.60 -0.11 5.26
N ASP A 122 -3.59 0.11 4.40
CA ASP A 122 -3.36 0.30 2.97
C ASP A 122 -2.32 1.41 2.70
N ALA A 123 -2.45 2.54 3.40
CA ALA A 123 -1.48 3.64 3.32
C ALA A 123 -0.09 3.24 3.86
N GLY A 124 -0.05 2.39 4.90
CA GLY A 124 1.19 1.84 5.44
C GLY A 124 1.90 0.93 4.45
N GLN A 125 1.16 0.07 3.77
CA GLN A 125 1.71 -0.82 2.74
C GLN A 125 2.23 -0.04 1.52
N GLU A 126 1.50 1.00 1.08
CA GLU A 126 1.95 1.89 0.01
C GLU A 126 3.28 2.56 0.38
N TYR A 127 3.37 3.15 1.58
CA TYR A 127 4.60 3.77 2.08
C TYR A 127 5.75 2.76 2.20
N LEU A 128 5.48 1.55 2.70
CA LEU A 128 6.47 0.48 2.81
C LEU A 128 7.04 0.15 1.43
N MET A 129 6.17 -0.08 0.43
CA MET A 129 6.61 -0.45 -0.92
C MET A 129 7.28 0.71 -1.64
N GLU A 130 6.84 1.96 -1.45
CA GLU A 130 7.52 3.14 -1.99
C GLU A 130 8.99 3.21 -1.54
N ASN A 131 9.29 2.79 -0.31
CA ASN A 131 10.66 2.81 0.21
C ASN A 131 11.46 1.57 -0.19
N VAL A 132 10.87 0.39 -0.14
CA VAL A 132 11.52 -0.87 -0.50
C VAL A 132 11.89 -0.91 -1.99
N THR A 133 11.02 -0.44 -2.87
CA THR A 133 11.24 -0.52 -4.32
C THR A 133 12.36 0.40 -4.83
N LYS A 134 12.79 1.40 -4.05
CA LYS A 134 13.87 2.32 -4.43
C LYS A 134 15.18 1.59 -4.76
N ASP A 135 15.54 0.62 -3.93
CA ASP A 135 16.81 -0.09 -4.03
C ASP A 135 16.65 -1.55 -4.47
N LEU A 136 15.40 -2.02 -4.69
CA LEU A 136 15.08 -3.42 -4.88
C LEU A 136 15.81 -4.10 -6.05
N ARG A 137 16.08 -3.36 -7.13
CA ARG A 137 16.80 -3.87 -8.31
C ARG A 137 18.32 -3.64 -8.26
N GLU A 138 18.76 -2.58 -7.58
CA GLU A 138 20.17 -2.19 -7.54
C GLU A 138 20.89 -2.82 -6.34
N ASP A 139 20.24 -2.86 -5.18
CA ASP A 139 20.79 -3.41 -3.92
C ASP A 139 19.69 -4.16 -3.14
N PRO A 140 19.31 -5.38 -3.57
CA PRO A 140 18.29 -6.16 -2.87
C PRO A 140 18.53 -6.34 -1.37
N PRO A 141 19.76 -6.61 -0.88
CA PRO A 141 20.03 -6.69 0.56
C PRO A 141 19.67 -5.42 1.32
N ALA A 142 19.97 -4.23 0.75
CA ALA A 142 19.59 -2.97 1.36
C ALA A 142 18.06 -2.79 1.39
N ALA A 143 17.37 -3.10 0.28
CA ALA A 143 15.91 -3.06 0.21
C ALA A 143 15.25 -3.99 1.24
N PHE A 144 15.77 -5.21 1.42
CA PHE A 144 15.26 -6.16 2.41
C PHE A 144 15.51 -5.70 3.85
N SER A 145 16.61 -4.98 4.07
CA SER A 145 16.88 -4.35 5.37
C SER A 145 15.88 -3.22 5.65
N VAL A 146 15.59 -2.37 4.64
CA VAL A 146 14.57 -1.32 4.73
C VAL A 146 13.19 -1.92 5.04
N TYR A 147 12.83 -3.03 4.38
CA TYR A 147 11.60 -3.75 4.68
C TYR A 147 11.51 -4.17 6.16
N ALA A 148 12.57 -4.80 6.68
CA ALA A 148 12.62 -5.25 8.06
C ALA A 148 12.49 -4.06 9.05
N ASP A 149 13.22 -2.95 8.81
CA ASP A 149 13.18 -1.75 9.65
C ASP A 149 11.80 -1.11 9.69
N LEU A 150 11.17 -0.96 8.53
CA LEU A 150 9.83 -0.39 8.44
C LEU A 150 8.79 -1.29 9.10
N CYS A 151 8.87 -2.61 8.91
CA CYS A 151 7.97 -3.54 9.58
C CYS A 151 8.10 -3.46 11.10
N GLU A 152 9.33 -3.36 11.63
CA GLU A 152 9.56 -3.18 13.05
C GLU A 152 8.96 -1.86 13.58
N ASP A 153 9.19 -0.75 12.87
CA ASP A 153 8.65 0.55 13.27
C ASP A 153 7.11 0.56 13.25
N PHE A 154 6.49 -0.06 12.24
CA PHE A 154 5.03 -0.18 12.16
C PHE A 154 4.45 -0.97 13.33
N LEU A 155 5.09 -2.07 13.71
CA LEU A 155 4.68 -2.88 14.85
C LEU A 155 4.83 -2.11 16.18
N ILE A 156 5.95 -1.40 16.37
CA ILE A 156 6.18 -0.55 17.54
C ILE A 156 5.13 0.57 17.61
N GLN A 157 4.79 1.18 16.49
CA GLN A 157 3.82 2.25 16.45
C GLN A 157 2.39 1.74 16.70
N ALA A 158 2.04 0.60 16.14
CA ALA A 158 0.75 -0.05 16.38
C ALA A 158 0.58 -0.45 17.85
N ALA A 159 1.66 -0.92 18.50
CA ALA A 159 1.65 -1.24 19.94
C ALA A 159 1.35 -0.01 20.82
N LYS A 160 1.60 1.21 20.33
CA LYS A 160 1.21 2.47 21.00
C LYS A 160 -0.27 2.82 20.80
N GLY A 161 -1.04 1.97 20.10
CA GLY A 161 -2.45 2.18 19.78
C GLY A 161 -2.70 3.20 18.67
N LYS A 162 -1.70 3.52 17.85
CA LYS A 162 -1.77 4.47 16.74
C LYS A 162 -1.02 3.92 15.53
N PRO A 163 -1.53 2.88 14.85
CA PRO A 163 -0.90 2.37 13.64
C PRO A 163 -0.73 3.48 12.60
N TYR A 164 0.29 3.38 11.77
CA TYR A 164 0.48 4.33 10.69
C TYR A 164 -0.67 4.24 9.68
N ASP A 165 -1.22 5.40 9.30
CA ASP A 165 -2.30 5.56 8.35
C ASP A 165 -2.22 6.96 7.70
N VAL A 166 -3.09 7.26 6.74
CA VAL A 166 -3.12 8.50 5.94
C VAL A 166 -2.87 9.78 6.75
N GLY A 167 -3.34 9.83 8.01
CA GLY A 167 -3.27 11.01 8.86
C GLY A 167 -2.00 11.14 9.72
N ASN A 168 -1.21 10.07 9.89
CA ASN A 168 -0.08 10.04 10.83
C ASN A 168 1.17 9.37 10.27
N MET A 169 1.22 9.11 8.96
CA MET A 169 2.41 8.60 8.30
C MET A 169 3.56 9.58 8.45
N THR A 170 4.76 9.09 8.76
CA THR A 170 5.99 9.87 8.69
C THR A 170 6.25 10.18 7.21
N LYS A 171 5.82 11.36 6.76
CA LYS A 171 6.21 11.86 5.46
C LYS A 171 7.68 12.28 5.54
N ASP A 172 8.50 11.75 4.66
CA ASP A 172 9.81 12.33 4.40
C ASP A 172 9.58 13.80 4.03
N PHE A 173 9.90 14.70 4.97
CA PHE A 173 9.67 16.12 4.83
C PHE A 173 10.70 16.66 3.84
N ASN A 174 10.37 16.61 2.55
CA ASN A 174 11.22 17.21 1.52
C ASN A 174 10.95 18.72 1.52
N LEU A 175 11.58 19.42 2.48
CA LEU A 175 11.42 20.86 2.74
C LEU A 175 11.44 21.70 1.46
N LEU A 176 12.27 21.33 0.49
CA LEU A 176 12.37 22.06 -0.79
C LEU A 176 11.12 21.90 -1.66
N ILE A 177 10.55 20.68 -1.69
CA ILE A 177 9.32 20.39 -2.45
C ILE A 177 8.12 21.07 -1.78
N ASP A 178 8.02 20.98 -0.47
CA ASP A 178 6.91 21.60 0.29
C ASP A 178 6.92 23.12 0.18
N ILE A 179 8.11 23.75 0.23
CA ILE A 179 8.27 25.18 -0.04
C ILE A 179 7.87 25.51 -1.49
N ALA A 180 8.29 24.73 -2.47
CA ALA A 180 7.94 24.97 -3.87
C ALA A 180 6.42 24.88 -4.10
N ILE A 181 5.76 23.88 -3.54
CA ILE A 181 4.28 23.74 -3.58
C ILE A 181 3.61 24.93 -2.89
N GLY A 182 4.09 25.33 -1.72
CA GLY A 182 3.57 26.50 -0.99
C GLY A 182 3.65 27.80 -1.81
N ILE A 183 4.79 28.01 -2.50
CA ILE A 183 4.98 29.16 -3.39
C ILE A 183 3.99 29.12 -4.56
N VAL A 184 3.80 27.98 -5.22
CA VAL A 184 2.87 27.85 -6.35
C VAL A 184 1.43 28.15 -5.90
N ILE A 185 0.99 27.58 -4.78
CA ILE A 185 -0.35 27.85 -4.23
C ILE A 185 -0.49 29.33 -3.86
N GLY A 186 0.50 29.92 -3.20
CA GLY A 186 0.52 31.33 -2.85
C GLY A 186 0.40 32.25 -4.07
N LEU A 187 1.12 31.96 -5.15
CA LEU A 187 1.04 32.70 -6.42
C LEU A 187 -0.33 32.58 -7.08
N LEU A 188 -0.96 31.41 -7.06
CA LEU A 188 -2.31 31.22 -7.60
C LEU A 188 -3.34 32.04 -6.85
N ILE A 189 -3.28 32.05 -5.52
CA ILE A 189 -4.18 32.85 -4.68
C ILE A 189 -3.95 34.35 -4.92
N ALA A 190 -2.70 34.79 -4.93
CA ALA A 190 -2.34 36.19 -5.21
C ALA A 190 -2.83 36.62 -6.60
N TYR A 191 -2.64 35.77 -7.62
CA TYR A 191 -3.14 36.04 -8.97
C TYR A 191 -4.67 36.16 -9.00
N ALA A 192 -5.40 35.29 -8.30
CA ALA A 192 -6.85 35.34 -8.23
C ALA A 192 -7.35 36.66 -7.59
N ILE A 193 -6.69 37.10 -6.49
CA ILE A 193 -7.02 38.36 -5.80
C ILE A 193 -6.74 39.57 -6.69
N VAL A 194 -5.54 39.64 -7.30
CA VAL A 194 -5.17 40.73 -8.20
C VAL A 194 -6.08 40.79 -9.42
N LYS A 195 -6.41 39.64 -10.02
CA LYS A 195 -7.35 39.57 -11.15
C LYS A 195 -8.72 40.11 -10.75
N ARG A 196 -9.26 39.74 -9.58
CA ARG A 196 -10.53 40.25 -9.05
C ARG A 196 -10.51 41.74 -8.86
N GLN A 197 -9.42 42.31 -8.29
CA GLN A 197 -9.25 43.74 -8.11
C GLN A 197 -9.14 44.47 -9.45
N LYS A 198 -8.39 43.95 -10.40
CA LYS A 198 -8.25 44.50 -11.75
C LYS A 198 -9.57 44.47 -12.50
N ASP A 199 -10.39 43.42 -12.35
CA ASP A 199 -11.70 43.36 -12.96
C ASP A 199 -12.72 44.34 -12.30
N ALA A 200 -12.60 44.57 -11.01
CA ALA A 200 -13.37 45.59 -10.29
C ALA A 200 -13.01 47.04 -10.73
N LEU A 201 -11.76 47.28 -11.14
CA LEU A 201 -11.29 48.57 -11.66
C LEU A 201 -11.70 48.80 -13.13
N LYS A 202 -12.27 47.83 -13.84
CA LYS A 202 -12.84 48.00 -15.18
C LYS A 202 -14.22 48.65 -15.13
N SER A 203 -14.31 49.78 -14.43
CA SER A 203 -15.54 50.55 -14.31
C SER A 203 -15.88 51.39 -15.56
N VAL A 204 -14.95 51.46 -16.51
CA VAL A 204 -15.21 52.21 -17.76
C VAL A 204 -15.96 51.29 -18.72
N ARG A 205 -17.28 51.41 -18.76
CA ARG A 205 -18.08 50.85 -19.87
C ARG A 205 -17.66 51.49 -21.17
N ARG A 206 -17.10 50.70 -22.10
CA ARG A 206 -16.98 51.12 -23.49
C ARG A 206 -18.40 51.44 -23.95
N ARG A 207 -18.65 52.67 -24.32
CA ARG A 207 -19.89 53.07 -24.98
C ARG A 207 -19.88 52.45 -26.38
N VAL A 208 -20.65 51.42 -26.58
CA VAL A 208 -20.67 50.61 -27.81
C VAL A 208 -21.70 51.18 -28.82
N ALA A 209 -22.59 52.06 -28.34
CA ALA A 209 -23.65 52.61 -29.19
C ALA A 209 -23.29 54.01 -29.70
N ALA A 210 -23.13 54.15 -31.01
CA ALA A 210 -22.96 55.45 -31.69
C ALA A 210 -24.16 56.38 -31.52
N LYS A 211 -25.26 55.91 -30.93
CA LYS A 211 -26.53 56.63 -30.78
C LYS A 211 -26.41 57.92 -29.97
N GLU A 212 -25.45 58.02 -29.01
CA GLU A 212 -25.22 59.23 -28.22
C GLU A 212 -24.45 60.34 -28.98
N TYR A 213 -23.84 60.01 -30.10
CA TYR A 213 -23.10 60.95 -30.95
C TYR A 213 -23.93 61.44 -32.14
N MET A 214 -25.16 60.92 -32.32
CA MET A 214 -26.05 61.31 -33.43
C MET A 214 -26.97 62.44 -32.94
N ARG A 215 -27.06 63.51 -33.75
CA ARG A 215 -28.09 64.56 -33.52
C ARG A 215 -29.49 63.94 -33.66
N PRO A 216 -30.39 64.18 -32.73
CA PRO A 216 -31.77 63.73 -32.84
C PRO A 216 -32.37 64.13 -34.19
N GLY A 217 -32.89 63.14 -34.94
CA GLY A 217 -33.51 63.34 -36.28
C GLY A 217 -32.55 63.35 -37.48
N SER A 218 -31.25 63.22 -37.31
CA SER A 218 -30.27 63.18 -38.41
C SER A 218 -30.18 61.83 -39.14
N LEU A 219 -30.68 60.75 -38.54
CA LEU A 219 -30.68 59.42 -39.18
C LEU A 219 -31.97 59.23 -39.97
N LYS A 220 -31.88 59.23 -41.29
CA LYS A 220 -32.97 58.80 -42.21
C LYS A 220 -32.60 57.40 -42.75
N LEU A 221 -33.29 56.36 -42.28
CA LEU A 221 -33.19 55.04 -42.83
C LEU A 221 -34.08 54.92 -44.05
N THR A 222 -33.52 54.61 -45.21
CA THR A 222 -34.23 54.37 -46.44
C THR A 222 -34.73 52.97 -46.63
N ALA A 223 -34.15 52.02 -45.87
CA ALA A 223 -34.63 50.63 -45.77
C ALA A 223 -34.16 50.04 -44.44
N GLN A 224 -35.00 49.29 -43.76
CA GLN A 224 -34.69 48.52 -42.57
C GLN A 224 -35.08 47.06 -42.84
N ASN A 225 -34.08 46.20 -42.77
CA ASN A 225 -34.28 44.75 -42.90
C ASN A 225 -33.61 44.08 -41.70
N GLU A 226 -34.39 43.39 -40.90
CA GLU A 226 -33.87 42.55 -39.78
C GLU A 226 -33.90 41.11 -40.24
N GLN A 227 -32.74 40.51 -40.42
CA GLN A 227 -32.58 39.11 -40.69
C GLN A 227 -31.96 38.41 -39.51
N PHE A 228 -32.74 37.61 -38.80
CA PHE A 228 -32.26 36.75 -37.74
C PHE A 228 -31.53 35.56 -38.36
N LEU A 229 -30.21 35.50 -38.21
CA LEU A 229 -29.41 34.34 -38.53
C LEU A 229 -29.28 33.55 -37.21
N TYR A 230 -29.74 32.32 -37.24
CA TYR A 230 -29.87 31.42 -36.12
C TYR A 230 -28.59 31.34 -35.25
N ASN A 231 -28.76 31.06 -33.95
CA ASN A 231 -27.67 30.81 -33.00
C ASN A 231 -27.62 29.30 -32.70
N THR A 232 -26.52 28.64 -33.07
CA THR A 232 -26.29 27.24 -32.73
C THR A 232 -25.51 27.20 -31.42
N VAL A 233 -26.13 26.62 -30.39
CA VAL A 233 -25.46 26.36 -29.11
C VAL A 233 -25.20 24.84 -29.05
N ASP A 234 -23.99 24.43 -29.34
CA ASP A 234 -23.55 23.07 -29.08
C ASP A 234 -23.19 22.90 -27.62
N ARG A 235 -23.97 22.08 -26.91
CA ARG A 235 -23.68 21.65 -25.57
C ARG A 235 -22.89 20.36 -25.65
N ILE A 236 -21.58 20.44 -25.43
CA ILE A 236 -20.74 19.26 -25.21
C ILE A 236 -20.85 18.91 -23.72
N GLU A 237 -21.46 17.79 -23.42
CA GLU A 237 -21.40 17.21 -22.07
C GLU A 237 -19.96 16.84 -21.75
N LYS A 238 -19.41 17.44 -20.69
CA LYS A 238 -18.11 17.08 -20.17
C LYS A 238 -18.25 15.73 -19.49
N GLU A 239 -17.63 14.70 -20.04
CA GLU A 239 -17.51 13.41 -19.39
C GLU A 239 -16.89 13.58 -18.00
N THR A 240 -17.68 13.32 -16.99
CA THR A 240 -17.23 13.24 -15.61
C THR A 240 -16.52 11.89 -15.47
N SER A 241 -15.19 11.86 -15.59
CA SER A 241 -14.42 10.70 -15.14
C SER A 241 -14.65 10.57 -13.64
N SER A 242 -15.48 9.61 -13.28
CA SER A 242 -15.66 9.12 -11.92
C SER A 242 -14.42 8.31 -11.54
N GLY A 243 -13.38 9.00 -11.13
CA GLY A 243 -12.16 8.47 -10.56
C GLY A 243 -11.87 9.17 -9.26
N GLY A 244 -12.78 9.08 -8.31
CA GLY A 244 -12.61 9.55 -6.95
C GLY A 244 -12.51 8.34 -6.03
N GLY A 245 -11.34 7.73 -5.94
CA GLY A 245 -10.98 6.91 -4.81
C GLY A 245 -10.92 7.81 -3.59
N SER A 246 -11.97 7.82 -2.79
CA SER A 246 -11.94 8.38 -1.45
C SER A 246 -11.06 7.44 -0.62
N SER A 247 -9.83 7.82 -0.34
CA SER A 247 -8.98 7.13 0.63
C SER A 247 -9.57 7.35 2.02
N SER A 248 -10.52 6.50 2.40
CA SER A 248 -10.85 6.34 3.81
C SER A 248 -9.69 5.57 4.44
N GLY A 249 -9.06 6.11 5.51
CA GLY A 249 -8.00 5.41 6.23
C GLY A 249 -8.44 4.02 6.69
N GLY A 250 -7.46 3.14 6.96
CA GLY A 250 -7.68 1.77 7.37
C GLY A 250 -7.11 0.76 6.37
N SER A 251 -7.57 -0.48 6.48
CA SER A 251 -7.13 -1.58 5.62
C SER A 251 -8.31 -2.18 4.87
N THR A 252 -8.15 -2.38 3.59
CA THR A 252 -9.05 -3.21 2.79
C THR A 252 -8.77 -4.68 3.09
N THR A 253 -9.82 -5.48 3.12
CA THR A 253 -9.70 -6.92 3.38
C THR A 253 -10.39 -7.72 2.29
N HIS A 254 -9.88 -8.93 2.06
CA HIS A 254 -10.48 -9.92 1.18
C HIS A 254 -10.43 -11.30 1.85
N THR A 255 -11.10 -12.27 1.26
CA THR A 255 -11.12 -13.64 1.77
C THR A 255 -10.39 -14.53 0.79
N SER A 256 -9.41 -15.29 1.29
CA SER A 256 -8.67 -16.27 0.50
C SER A 256 -9.52 -17.47 0.08
N SER A 257 -8.99 -18.32 -0.76
CA SER A 257 -9.66 -19.56 -1.19
C SER A 257 -9.94 -20.54 -0.05
N SER A 258 -9.17 -20.46 1.04
CA SER A 258 -9.36 -21.28 2.26
C SER A 258 -10.45 -20.72 3.18
N GLY A 259 -10.93 -19.47 2.97
CA GLY A 259 -11.89 -18.80 3.81
C GLY A 259 -11.29 -17.90 4.90
N THR A 260 -9.97 -17.74 4.92
CA THR A 260 -9.28 -16.83 5.85
C THR A 260 -9.39 -15.38 5.39
N THR A 261 -9.53 -14.45 6.33
CA THR A 261 -9.53 -13.02 6.02
C THR A 261 -8.11 -12.47 6.00
N HIS A 262 -7.74 -11.90 4.88
CA HIS A 262 -6.46 -11.22 4.67
C HIS A 262 -6.69 -9.74 4.37
N GLY A 263 -5.72 -8.91 4.76
CA GLY A 263 -5.48 -7.61 4.16
C GLY A 263 -4.31 -7.74 3.20
N GLY A 264 -4.14 -6.79 2.30
CA GLY A 264 -2.99 -6.83 1.42
C GLY A 264 -3.14 -5.92 0.21
N SER A 265 -2.02 -5.78 -0.50
CA SER A 265 -1.91 -5.00 -1.73
C SER A 265 -0.92 -5.66 -2.67
N SER A 266 -0.99 -5.32 -3.95
CA SER A 266 -0.06 -5.81 -4.96
C SER A 266 0.25 -4.74 -6.00
N GLY A 267 1.41 -4.85 -6.66
CA GLY A 267 1.85 -3.88 -7.67
C GLY A 267 3.09 -4.35 -8.43
N LYS A 268 3.81 -3.41 -9.03
CA LYS A 268 5.05 -3.65 -9.79
C LYS A 268 6.22 -2.81 -9.25
N PHE A 269 7.45 -3.34 -9.43
CA PHE A 269 8.70 -2.66 -9.09
C PHE A 269 9.70 -2.60 -10.25
#